data_c6a1a98e188a48c5049751d7ed701c2e
#
_entry.id   c6a1a98e188a48c5049751d7ed701c2e
#
_cell.length_a   1.000
_cell.length_b   1.000
_cell.length_c   1.000
_cell.angle_alpha   90.00
_cell.angle_beta   90.00
_cell.angle_gamma   90.00
#
_symmetry.space_group_name_H-M   'P 1'
#
loop_
_entity.id
_entity.type
_entity.pdbx_description
1 polymer ?
#
loop_
_entity_poly.entity_id
_entity_poly.type
_entity_poly.pdbx_seq_one_letter_code
_entity_poly.pdbx_strand_id
1 'polypeptide(L)'
;AIQAGLPILSVQVDELWQVEEAIKAGAEEIVFGGDRLNRRPYDSADYEKVVALCKEQGVLSRLVTPRVIKEDEAKAYSKTLRQLVDAKPDGIDIHWYGAWEQLLALGYEGAVYGESSLQLFNSEALAAVQALGMSGVVASQEATLQQLKTMAKNSTLPLTAIVHGVPELMVSEYCVINSFAGIGHKENCPAPCLKDSYRLRDKTGAEFPIKTDPYCRMHIMNGAVLDMRPYVPELLRA
;
A
#
# COMPACT_ATOMS: atom_id res chain seq x y z
N ALA A 1 20.17 -11.57 -1.10
CA ALA A 1 19.29 -12.73 -0.88
C ALA A 1 18.87 -12.70 0.58
N ILE A 2 17.57 -12.50 0.85
CA ILE A 2 17.01 -12.61 2.19
C ILE A 2 17.28 -14.04 2.68
N GLN A 3 17.88 -14.21 3.85
CA GLN A 3 17.95 -15.52 4.48
C GLN A 3 16.51 -15.95 4.80
N ALA A 4 16.05 -17.01 4.15
CA ALA A 4 14.72 -17.56 4.40
C ALA A 4 14.57 -17.83 5.91
N GLY A 5 13.58 -17.19 6.53
CA GLY A 5 13.19 -17.43 7.92
C GLY A 5 13.52 -16.32 8.92
N LEU A 6 14.20 -15.24 8.54
CA LEU A 6 14.34 -14.08 9.42
C LEU A 6 13.31 -13.02 9.11
N PRO A 7 12.67 -12.39 10.11
CA PRO A 7 11.79 -11.25 9.90
C PRO A 7 12.59 -10.06 9.35
N ILE A 8 12.01 -9.33 8.43
CA ILE A 8 12.59 -8.11 7.86
C ILE A 8 11.76 -6.89 8.23
N LEU A 9 12.40 -5.73 8.32
CA LEU A 9 11.73 -4.46 8.51
C LEU A 9 11.39 -3.85 7.15
N SER A 10 10.10 -3.94 6.80
CA SER A 10 9.54 -3.32 5.60
C SER A 10 8.92 -1.97 5.93
N VAL A 11 9.17 -0.96 5.10
CA VAL A 11 8.65 0.40 5.29
C VAL A 11 7.93 0.85 4.02
N GLN A 12 6.63 1.14 4.16
CA GLN A 12 5.82 1.69 3.07
C GLN A 12 5.90 3.23 3.08
N VAL A 13 6.20 3.79 1.92
CA VAL A 13 6.37 5.24 1.72
C VAL A 13 5.80 5.67 0.36
N ASP A 14 5.47 6.97 0.23
CA ASP A 14 4.86 7.55 -0.98
C ASP A 14 5.66 8.70 -1.61
N GLU A 15 6.78 9.11 -1.00
CA GLU A 15 7.65 10.17 -1.51
C GLU A 15 9.13 9.75 -1.49
N LEU A 16 9.91 10.21 -2.49
CA LEU A 16 11.32 9.81 -2.64
C LEU A 16 12.17 10.16 -1.42
N TRP A 17 11.96 11.31 -0.80
CA TRP A 17 12.72 11.69 0.39
C TRP A 17 12.48 10.74 1.57
N GLN A 18 11.28 10.15 1.65
CA GLN A 18 10.96 9.15 2.69
C GLN A 18 11.71 7.85 2.43
N VAL A 19 11.92 7.46 1.16
CA VAL A 19 12.74 6.29 0.80
C VAL A 19 14.15 6.44 1.38
N GLU A 20 14.78 7.59 1.15
CA GLU A 20 16.13 7.88 1.66
C GLU A 20 16.20 7.82 3.18
N GLU A 21 15.22 8.43 3.85
CA GLU A 21 15.18 8.45 5.32
C GLU A 21 14.87 7.05 5.92
N ALA A 22 13.99 6.27 5.28
CA ALA A 22 13.70 4.91 5.71
C ALA A 22 14.95 4.00 5.58
N ILE A 23 15.68 4.10 4.49
CA ILE A 23 16.94 3.35 4.29
C ILE A 23 17.98 3.75 5.33
N LYS A 24 18.18 5.05 5.57
CA LYS A 24 19.08 5.55 6.62
C LYS A 24 18.70 5.07 8.02
N ALA A 25 17.39 4.91 8.26
CA ALA A 25 16.86 4.40 9.53
C ALA A 25 16.96 2.88 9.68
N GLY A 26 17.41 2.15 8.66
CA GLY A 26 17.65 0.71 8.72
C GLY A 26 16.51 -0.13 8.14
N ALA A 27 15.68 0.43 7.25
CA ALA A 27 14.73 -0.39 6.48
C ALA A 27 15.47 -1.42 5.64
N GLU A 28 14.98 -2.66 5.64
CA GLU A 28 15.53 -3.77 4.84
C GLU A 28 14.74 -3.97 3.55
N GLU A 29 13.52 -3.45 3.52
CA GLU A 29 12.63 -3.45 2.36
C GLU A 29 11.87 -2.12 2.28
N ILE A 30 11.79 -1.56 1.09
CA ILE A 30 10.96 -0.39 0.77
C ILE A 30 9.77 -0.84 -0.06
N VAL A 31 8.58 -0.46 0.36
CA VAL A 31 7.32 -0.63 -0.37
C VAL A 31 6.88 0.74 -0.87
N PHE A 32 6.81 0.94 -2.18
CA PHE A 32 6.56 2.25 -2.79
C PHE A 32 5.47 2.20 -3.86
N GLY A 33 4.62 3.21 -3.89
CA GLY A 33 3.57 3.34 -4.90
C GLY A 33 2.16 3.18 -4.34
N GLY A 34 1.28 2.56 -5.10
CA GLY A 34 -0.13 2.45 -4.75
C GLY A 34 -0.91 3.75 -4.98
N ASP A 35 -1.83 4.07 -4.08
CA ASP A 35 -2.59 5.31 -4.13
C ASP A 35 -1.74 6.46 -3.57
N ARG A 36 -1.25 7.33 -4.44
CA ARG A 36 -0.50 8.51 -4.01
C ARG A 36 -1.43 9.51 -3.33
N LEU A 37 -1.17 9.83 -2.07
CA LEU A 37 -2.03 10.71 -1.26
C LEU A 37 -1.78 12.21 -1.54
N ASN A 38 -1.59 12.54 -2.81
CA ASN A 38 -1.57 13.89 -3.36
C ASN A 38 -2.10 13.86 -4.80
N ARG A 39 -2.27 15.03 -5.45
CA ARG A 39 -2.88 15.10 -6.79
C ARG A 39 -1.92 14.87 -7.97
N ARG A 40 -0.65 14.65 -7.70
CA ARG A 40 0.33 14.30 -8.73
C ARG A 40 0.43 12.78 -8.84
N PRO A 41 0.11 12.15 -9.98
CA PRO A 41 0.35 10.72 -10.16
C PRO A 41 1.85 10.42 -10.16
N TYR A 42 2.21 9.18 -9.87
CA TYR A 42 3.57 8.69 -10.13
C TYR A 42 3.83 8.60 -11.62
N ASP A 43 5.08 8.75 -12.00
CA ASP A 43 5.57 8.47 -13.35
C ASP A 43 6.64 7.39 -13.35
N SER A 44 7.10 6.95 -14.52
CA SER A 44 8.13 5.90 -14.62
C SER A 44 9.42 6.29 -13.90
N ALA A 45 9.80 7.58 -13.95
CA ALA A 45 11.02 8.06 -13.31
C ALA A 45 10.95 7.98 -11.77
N ASP A 46 9.78 8.13 -11.17
CA ASP A 46 9.60 7.94 -9.73
C ASP A 46 9.91 6.48 -9.35
N TYR A 47 9.34 5.49 -10.07
CA TYR A 47 9.57 4.07 -9.82
C TYR A 47 11.01 3.64 -10.07
N GLU A 48 11.59 4.04 -11.20
CA GLU A 48 12.96 3.72 -11.57
C GLU A 48 13.97 4.26 -10.55
N LYS A 49 13.77 5.47 -10.05
CA LYS A 49 14.63 6.07 -9.01
C LYS A 49 14.57 5.31 -7.70
N VAL A 50 13.37 4.91 -7.26
CA VAL A 50 13.22 4.13 -6.02
C VAL A 50 13.93 2.79 -6.16
N VAL A 51 13.71 2.05 -7.25
CA VAL A 51 14.35 0.75 -7.47
C VAL A 51 15.87 0.90 -7.56
N ALA A 52 16.38 1.91 -8.27
CA ALA A 52 17.81 2.18 -8.39
C ALA A 52 18.43 2.49 -7.02
N LEU A 53 17.79 3.35 -6.23
CA LEU A 53 18.27 3.73 -4.89
C LEU A 53 18.28 2.52 -3.94
N CYS A 54 17.23 1.72 -3.91
CA CYS A 54 17.18 0.51 -3.10
C CYS A 54 18.29 -0.46 -3.50
N LYS A 55 18.48 -0.68 -4.78
CA LYS A 55 19.54 -1.56 -5.32
C LYS A 55 20.93 -1.08 -4.93
N GLU A 56 21.20 0.22 -5.04
CA GLU A 56 22.48 0.81 -4.65
C GLU A 56 22.79 0.60 -3.16
N GLN A 57 21.76 0.69 -2.32
CA GLN A 57 21.89 0.53 -0.86
C GLN A 57 21.74 -0.91 -0.37
N GLY A 58 21.50 -1.87 -1.28
CA GLY A 58 21.30 -3.29 -0.92
C GLY A 58 20.01 -3.58 -0.18
N VAL A 59 19.00 -2.72 -0.34
CA VAL A 59 17.66 -2.83 0.25
C VAL A 59 16.70 -3.39 -0.82
N LEU A 60 15.73 -4.20 -0.40
CA LEU A 60 14.72 -4.72 -1.30
C LEU A 60 13.72 -3.63 -1.71
N SER A 61 13.25 -3.73 -2.94
CA SER A 61 12.25 -2.83 -3.51
C SER A 61 10.98 -3.58 -3.88
N ARG A 62 9.84 -3.17 -3.35
CA ARG A 62 8.53 -3.61 -3.81
C ARG A 62 7.74 -2.41 -4.31
N LEU A 63 7.10 -2.54 -5.46
CA LEU A 63 6.24 -1.51 -6.02
C LEU A 63 4.79 -1.94 -5.91
N VAL A 64 3.92 -0.99 -5.59
CA VAL A 64 2.51 -1.28 -5.27
C VAL A 64 1.60 -0.81 -6.40
N THR A 65 0.63 -1.64 -6.79
CA THR A 65 -0.40 -1.27 -7.76
C THR A 65 -1.42 -0.32 -7.14
N PRO A 66 -2.05 0.58 -7.92
CA PRO A 66 -3.22 1.33 -7.44
C PRO A 66 -4.34 0.39 -6.99
N ARG A 67 -5.04 0.77 -5.93
CA ARG A 67 -6.07 -0.07 -5.31
C ARG A 67 -7.42 0.02 -6.01
N VAL A 68 -7.89 1.22 -6.30
CA VAL A 68 -9.20 1.46 -6.88
C VAL A 68 -9.06 1.77 -8.36
N ILE A 69 -9.75 0.99 -9.19
CA ILE A 69 -9.72 1.13 -10.64
C ILE A 69 -11.15 1.09 -11.17
N LYS A 70 -11.48 2.06 -12.00
CA LYS A 70 -12.72 2.10 -12.73
C LYS A 70 -12.50 1.75 -14.20
N GLU A 71 -13.57 1.42 -14.90
CA GLU A 71 -13.51 1.05 -16.32
C GLU A 71 -12.93 2.18 -17.19
N ASP A 72 -13.30 3.42 -16.93
CA ASP A 72 -12.77 4.60 -17.62
C ASP A 72 -11.29 4.91 -17.30
N GLU A 73 -10.78 4.37 -16.20
CA GLU A 73 -9.38 4.47 -15.77
C GLU A 73 -8.50 3.31 -16.25
N ALA A 74 -9.08 2.25 -16.83
CA ALA A 74 -8.38 1.00 -17.17
C ALA A 74 -7.14 1.22 -18.07
N LYS A 75 -7.18 2.18 -18.99
CA LYS A 75 -6.05 2.51 -19.86
C LYS A 75 -4.89 3.14 -19.08
N ALA A 76 -5.19 4.04 -18.16
CA ALA A 76 -4.18 4.67 -17.29
C ALA A 76 -3.57 3.64 -16.36
N TYR A 77 -4.38 2.74 -15.82
CA TYR A 77 -3.94 1.65 -14.98
C TYR A 77 -3.00 0.67 -15.71
N SER A 78 -3.36 0.22 -16.91
CA SER A 78 -2.50 -0.66 -17.72
C SER A 78 -1.14 0.00 -18.02
N LYS A 79 -1.12 1.32 -18.23
CA LYS A 79 0.13 2.07 -18.35
C LYS A 79 0.94 2.03 -17.06
N THR A 80 0.29 2.24 -15.91
CA THR A 80 0.97 2.17 -14.60
C THR A 80 1.54 0.78 -14.36
N LEU A 81 0.80 -0.30 -14.61
CA LEU A 81 1.33 -1.66 -14.47
C LEU A 81 2.58 -1.90 -15.31
N ARG A 82 2.59 -1.41 -16.56
CA ARG A 82 3.79 -1.52 -17.41
C ARG A 82 4.96 -0.75 -16.81
N GLN A 83 4.75 0.45 -16.27
CA GLN A 83 5.80 1.22 -15.62
C GLN A 83 6.37 0.50 -14.39
N LEU A 84 5.51 -0.18 -13.59
CA LEU A 84 5.97 -1.00 -12.46
C LEU A 84 6.85 -2.17 -12.93
N VAL A 85 6.43 -2.88 -13.97
CA VAL A 85 7.19 -4.01 -14.55
C VAL A 85 8.52 -3.53 -15.14
N ASP A 86 8.51 -2.45 -15.90
CA ASP A 86 9.69 -1.89 -16.58
C ASP A 86 10.75 -1.39 -15.59
N ALA A 87 10.35 -0.92 -14.39
CA ALA A 87 11.24 -0.50 -13.32
C ALA A 87 12.03 -1.66 -12.69
N LYS A 88 11.61 -2.92 -12.89
CA LYS A 88 12.27 -4.15 -12.43
C LYS A 88 12.51 -4.19 -10.91
N PRO A 89 11.46 -4.02 -10.08
CA PRO A 89 11.56 -4.17 -8.64
C PRO A 89 11.83 -5.63 -8.25
N ASP A 90 12.20 -5.86 -6.99
CA ASP A 90 12.30 -7.21 -6.42
C ASP A 90 10.93 -7.88 -6.26
N GLY A 91 9.85 -7.10 -6.19
CA GLY A 91 8.49 -7.60 -6.16
C GLY A 91 7.43 -6.55 -6.50
N ILE A 92 6.23 -7.01 -6.83
CA ILE A 92 5.06 -6.15 -7.04
C ILE A 92 3.94 -6.58 -6.10
N ASP A 93 3.39 -5.59 -5.39
CA ASP A 93 2.25 -5.76 -4.50
C ASP A 93 0.94 -5.45 -5.23
N ILE A 94 -0.03 -6.32 -5.10
CA ILE A 94 -1.33 -6.17 -5.75
C ILE A 94 -2.45 -5.93 -4.74
N HIS A 95 -3.34 -5.02 -5.05
CA HIS A 95 -4.53 -4.72 -4.26
C HIS A 95 -5.77 -5.52 -4.65
N TRP A 96 -5.74 -6.23 -5.78
CA TRP A 96 -6.87 -7.03 -6.30
C TRP A 96 -6.38 -8.09 -7.31
N TYR A 97 -7.11 -9.19 -7.41
CA TYR A 97 -6.67 -10.38 -8.17
C TYR A 97 -6.52 -10.15 -9.68
N GLY A 98 -7.33 -9.28 -10.28
CA GLY A 98 -7.21 -8.96 -11.71
C GLY A 98 -5.89 -8.27 -12.08
N ALA A 99 -5.19 -7.65 -11.11
CA ALA A 99 -3.84 -7.14 -11.33
C ALA A 99 -2.85 -8.27 -11.60
N TRP A 100 -3.02 -9.42 -10.95
CA TRP A 100 -2.20 -10.60 -11.19
C TRP A 100 -2.25 -11.05 -12.66
N GLU A 101 -3.48 -11.24 -13.20
CA GLU A 101 -3.64 -11.65 -14.59
C GLU A 101 -3.00 -10.64 -15.56
N GLN A 102 -3.15 -9.35 -15.27
CA GLN A 102 -2.55 -8.31 -16.10
C GLN A 102 -1.03 -8.31 -16.03
N LEU A 103 -0.43 -8.55 -14.85
CA LEU A 103 1.02 -8.69 -14.71
C LEU A 103 1.54 -9.89 -15.51
N LEU A 104 0.86 -11.04 -15.43
CA LEU A 104 1.20 -12.22 -16.24
C LEU A 104 1.11 -11.93 -17.75
N ALA A 105 0.05 -11.22 -18.18
CA ALA A 105 -0.11 -10.82 -19.58
C ALA A 105 0.98 -9.85 -20.07
N LEU A 106 1.60 -9.09 -19.15
CA LEU A 106 2.77 -8.24 -19.42
C LEU A 106 4.09 -9.01 -19.41
N GLY A 107 4.07 -10.32 -19.12
CA GLY A 107 5.27 -11.15 -19.03
C GLY A 107 6.06 -10.96 -17.73
N TYR A 108 5.42 -10.48 -16.66
CA TYR A 108 6.08 -10.35 -15.36
C TYR A 108 6.24 -11.73 -14.70
N GLU A 109 7.48 -12.13 -14.44
CA GLU A 109 7.86 -13.41 -13.81
C GLU A 109 8.43 -13.22 -12.39
N GLY A 110 8.44 -11.98 -11.89
CA GLY A 110 8.96 -11.64 -10.56
C GLY A 110 8.02 -12.01 -9.43
N ALA A 111 8.45 -11.73 -8.20
CA ALA A 111 7.66 -11.98 -7.00
C ALA A 111 6.41 -11.09 -6.95
N VAL A 112 5.24 -11.69 -6.66
CA VAL A 112 3.99 -10.96 -6.47
C VAL A 112 3.50 -11.15 -5.04
N TYR A 113 3.14 -10.05 -4.40
CA TYR A 113 2.65 -10.02 -3.03
C TYR A 113 1.21 -9.52 -3.00
N GLY A 114 0.44 -10.05 -2.06
CA GLY A 114 -0.93 -9.57 -1.83
C GLY A 114 -0.96 -8.46 -0.78
N GLU A 115 -1.60 -7.33 -1.10
CA GLU A 115 -1.82 -6.25 -0.15
C GLU A 115 -2.97 -6.52 0.82
N SER A 116 -2.99 -5.77 1.91
CA SER A 116 -4.00 -5.89 2.98
C SER A 116 -5.44 -5.76 2.49
N SER A 117 -5.66 -5.10 1.36
CA SER A 117 -6.97 -4.97 0.71
C SER A 117 -7.51 -6.27 0.13
N LEU A 118 -6.69 -7.33 -0.02
CA LEU A 118 -7.19 -8.67 -0.39
C LEU A 118 -8.00 -9.32 0.73
N GLN A 119 -8.01 -8.74 1.94
CA GLN A 119 -8.84 -9.13 3.08
C GLN A 119 -8.66 -10.61 3.48
N LEU A 120 -7.41 -11.04 3.62
CA LEU A 120 -7.08 -12.41 4.00
C LEU A 120 -7.05 -12.54 5.53
N PHE A 121 -7.96 -13.37 6.08
CA PHE A 121 -8.18 -13.48 7.53
C PHE A 121 -7.91 -14.86 8.12
N ASN A 122 -7.61 -15.87 7.30
CA ASN A 122 -7.44 -17.24 7.76
C ASN A 122 -6.44 -18.02 6.93
N SER A 123 -5.98 -19.13 7.45
CA SER A 123 -4.97 -19.99 6.83
C SER A 123 -5.41 -20.59 5.49
N GLU A 124 -6.70 -20.86 5.31
CA GLU A 124 -7.23 -21.41 4.07
C GLU A 124 -7.16 -20.39 2.94
N ALA A 125 -7.47 -19.11 3.24
CA ALA A 125 -7.31 -18.04 2.28
C ALA A 125 -5.83 -17.83 1.91
N LEU A 126 -4.90 -17.95 2.88
CA LEU A 126 -3.46 -17.90 2.61
C LEU A 126 -3.00 -19.07 1.72
N ALA A 127 -3.49 -20.29 1.99
CA ALA A 127 -3.17 -21.44 1.16
C ALA A 127 -3.69 -21.28 -0.28
N ALA A 128 -4.89 -20.71 -0.45
CA ALA A 128 -5.44 -20.45 -1.77
C ALA A 128 -4.59 -19.48 -2.59
N VAL A 129 -4.16 -18.35 -2.01
CA VAL A 129 -3.31 -17.38 -2.74
C VAL A 129 -1.89 -17.90 -2.93
N GLN A 130 -1.37 -18.73 -2.03
CA GLN A 130 -0.12 -19.45 -2.22
C GLN A 130 -0.20 -20.41 -3.40
N ALA A 131 -1.30 -21.15 -3.54
CA ALA A 131 -1.53 -22.05 -4.68
C ALA A 131 -1.63 -21.29 -6.02
N LEU A 132 -2.05 -20.04 -6.01
CA LEU A 132 -1.99 -19.14 -7.16
C LEU A 132 -0.56 -18.68 -7.48
N GLY A 133 0.42 -18.87 -6.58
CA GLY A 133 1.81 -18.51 -6.77
C GLY A 133 2.25 -17.19 -6.11
N MET A 134 1.45 -16.62 -5.21
CA MET A 134 1.89 -15.43 -4.44
C MET A 134 3.10 -15.75 -3.59
N SER A 135 4.02 -14.78 -3.51
CA SER A 135 5.28 -14.89 -2.76
C SER A 135 5.15 -14.49 -1.29
N GLY A 136 4.07 -13.80 -0.94
CA GLY A 136 3.75 -13.37 0.42
C GLY A 136 2.52 -12.48 0.42
N VAL A 137 2.04 -12.11 1.62
CA VAL A 137 0.87 -11.24 1.78
C VAL A 137 1.03 -10.29 2.95
N VAL A 138 0.43 -9.12 2.83
CA VAL A 138 0.21 -8.20 3.95
C VAL A 138 -1.12 -8.56 4.62
N ALA A 139 -1.09 -8.85 5.90
CA ALA A 139 -2.28 -9.19 6.66
C ALA A 139 -3.27 -8.02 6.70
N SER A 140 -4.56 -8.33 6.74
CA SER A 140 -5.58 -7.30 6.92
C SER A 140 -5.36 -6.49 8.20
N GLN A 141 -5.52 -5.18 8.12
CA GLN A 141 -5.47 -4.26 9.26
C GLN A 141 -6.57 -4.52 10.29
N GLU A 142 -7.62 -5.24 9.93
CA GLU A 142 -8.73 -5.62 10.80
C GLU A 142 -8.46 -6.92 11.55
N ALA A 143 -7.36 -7.64 11.23
CA ALA A 143 -7.00 -8.88 11.90
C ALA A 143 -6.51 -8.61 13.33
N THR A 144 -7.07 -9.34 14.29
CA THR A 144 -6.59 -9.30 15.68
C THR A 144 -5.22 -9.96 15.81
N LEU A 145 -4.47 -9.61 16.87
CA LEU A 145 -3.19 -10.25 17.19
C LEU A 145 -3.28 -11.78 17.23
N GLN A 146 -4.39 -12.33 17.80
CA GLN A 146 -4.58 -13.77 17.88
C GLN A 146 -4.81 -14.40 16.49
N GLN A 147 -5.53 -13.72 15.59
CA GLN A 147 -5.71 -14.17 14.21
C GLN A 147 -4.37 -14.14 13.46
N LEU A 148 -3.58 -13.07 13.58
CA LEU A 148 -2.25 -12.97 12.98
C LEU A 148 -1.36 -14.14 13.40
N LYS A 149 -1.30 -14.44 14.70
CA LYS A 149 -0.53 -15.57 15.24
C LYS A 149 -1.03 -16.93 14.72
N THR A 150 -2.35 -17.10 14.61
CA THR A 150 -2.93 -18.33 14.09
C THR A 150 -2.62 -18.51 12.60
N MET A 151 -2.71 -17.44 11.83
CA MET A 151 -2.36 -17.46 10.40
C MET A 151 -0.88 -17.76 10.20
N ALA A 152 0.03 -17.09 10.93
CA ALA A 152 1.46 -17.32 10.83
C ALA A 152 1.84 -18.77 11.18
N LYS A 153 1.27 -19.33 12.24
CA LYS A 153 1.52 -20.72 12.66
C LYS A 153 1.04 -21.77 11.66
N ASN A 154 -0.03 -21.51 10.93
CA ASN A 154 -0.69 -22.47 10.03
C ASN A 154 -0.49 -22.16 8.55
N SER A 155 0.48 -21.32 8.20
CA SER A 155 0.82 -20.98 6.82
C SER A 155 2.32 -21.03 6.61
N THR A 156 2.73 -21.46 5.43
CA THR A 156 4.12 -21.37 4.96
C THR A 156 4.34 -20.14 4.07
N LEU A 157 3.26 -19.44 3.71
CA LEU A 157 3.34 -18.20 2.96
C LEU A 157 3.85 -17.07 3.87
N PRO A 158 4.88 -16.32 3.49
CA PRO A 158 5.36 -15.17 4.23
C PRO A 158 4.23 -14.18 4.53
N LEU A 159 4.08 -13.81 5.80
CA LEU A 159 3.03 -12.91 6.29
C LEU A 159 3.65 -11.62 6.83
N THR A 160 3.28 -10.48 6.24
CA THR A 160 3.65 -9.16 6.73
C THR A 160 2.56 -8.62 7.65
N ALA A 161 2.91 -8.21 8.86
CA ALA A 161 2.01 -7.53 9.78
C ALA A 161 2.32 -6.03 9.84
N ILE A 162 1.29 -5.19 9.71
CA ILE A 162 1.43 -3.73 9.89
C ILE A 162 1.53 -3.46 11.38
N VAL A 163 2.67 -2.93 11.82
CA VAL A 163 2.95 -2.72 13.25
C VAL A 163 2.97 -1.25 13.67
N HIS A 164 3.08 -0.34 12.71
CA HIS A 164 3.07 1.10 13.00
C HIS A 164 2.61 1.90 11.79
N GLY A 165 1.80 2.94 12.00
CA GLY A 165 1.35 3.86 10.98
C GLY A 165 -0.04 4.41 11.24
N VAL A 166 -0.52 5.23 10.31
CA VAL A 166 -1.89 5.76 10.34
C VAL A 166 -2.74 4.95 9.35
N PRO A 167 -3.61 4.06 9.84
CA PRO A 167 -4.46 3.26 8.95
C PRO A 167 -5.41 4.13 8.15
N GLU A 168 -5.64 3.77 6.90
CA GLU A 168 -6.73 4.32 6.13
C GLU A 168 -8.03 3.58 6.49
N LEU A 169 -9.09 4.33 6.77
CA LEU A 169 -10.39 3.79 7.16
C LEU A 169 -11.36 3.67 5.97
N MET A 170 -11.29 4.61 5.03
CA MET A 170 -12.23 4.66 3.91
C MET A 170 -11.65 5.41 2.72
N VAL A 171 -11.99 4.93 1.52
CA VAL A 171 -11.83 5.68 0.26
C VAL A 171 -13.22 6.03 -0.27
N SER A 172 -13.40 7.26 -0.71
CA SER A 172 -14.66 7.75 -1.24
C SER A 172 -14.47 8.51 -2.55
N GLU A 173 -15.31 8.21 -3.53
CA GLU A 173 -15.43 9.02 -4.75
C GLU A 173 -16.09 10.38 -4.50
N TYR A 174 -16.81 10.52 -3.40
CA TYR A 174 -17.43 11.76 -3.00
C TYR A 174 -16.42 12.64 -2.25
N CYS A 175 -16.15 13.80 -2.81
CA CYS A 175 -15.26 14.78 -2.17
C CYS A 175 -16.05 15.73 -1.26
N VAL A 176 -16.01 15.47 0.05
CA VAL A 176 -16.70 16.32 1.03
C VAL A 176 -16.16 17.76 1.04
N ILE A 177 -14.87 17.95 0.75
CA ILE A 177 -14.24 19.28 0.69
C ILE A 177 -14.86 20.12 -0.44
N ASN A 178 -15.03 19.50 -1.62
CA ASN A 178 -15.68 20.15 -2.75
C ASN A 178 -17.13 20.53 -2.43
N SER A 179 -17.87 19.60 -1.84
CA SER A 179 -19.27 19.82 -1.47
C SER A 179 -19.42 20.92 -0.40
N PHE A 180 -18.58 20.88 0.63
CA PHE A 180 -18.59 21.89 1.70
C PHE A 180 -18.23 23.29 1.20
N ALA A 181 -17.26 23.38 0.28
CA ALA A 181 -16.83 24.63 -0.33
C ALA A 181 -17.79 25.16 -1.43
N GLY A 182 -18.85 24.39 -1.77
CA GLY A 182 -19.83 24.79 -2.81
C GLY A 182 -19.25 24.89 -4.22
N ILE A 183 -18.17 24.14 -4.52
CA ILE A 183 -17.44 24.23 -5.78
C ILE A 183 -18.20 23.55 -6.94
N GLY A 184 -18.98 22.49 -6.64
CA GLY A 184 -19.76 21.73 -7.62
C GLY A 184 -18.95 20.70 -8.37
N HIS A 185 -18.55 20.94 -9.61
CA HIS A 185 -17.89 19.93 -10.46
C HIS A 185 -16.39 19.81 -10.21
N LYS A 186 -15.87 18.57 -10.24
CA LYS A 186 -14.43 18.28 -10.07
C LYS A 186 -13.54 19.01 -11.08
N GLU A 187 -14.02 19.18 -12.31
CA GLU A 187 -13.29 19.80 -13.43
C GLU A 187 -12.90 21.26 -13.17
N ASN A 188 -13.74 21.99 -12.43
CA ASN A 188 -13.52 23.39 -12.10
C ASN A 188 -13.01 23.62 -10.67
N CYS A 189 -12.57 22.55 -10.00
CA CYS A 189 -12.16 22.62 -8.61
C CYS A 189 -10.79 23.32 -8.47
N PRO A 190 -10.70 24.43 -7.68
CA PRO A 190 -9.42 25.12 -7.43
C PRO A 190 -8.47 24.34 -6.50
N ALA A 191 -8.79 23.08 -6.23
CA ALA A 191 -8.01 22.14 -5.42
C ALA A 191 -7.66 22.69 -4.02
N PRO A 192 -8.64 23.09 -3.19
CA PRO A 192 -8.37 23.58 -1.84
C PRO A 192 -7.67 22.53 -0.98
N CYS A 193 -7.90 21.24 -1.25
CA CYS A 193 -7.25 20.12 -0.57
C CYS A 193 -5.72 20.08 -0.69
N LEU A 194 -5.13 20.82 -1.64
CA LEU A 194 -3.68 20.98 -1.78
C LEU A 194 -3.13 22.20 -1.03
N LYS A 195 -4.00 23.12 -0.63
CA LYS A 195 -3.61 24.37 0.02
C LYS A 195 -3.70 24.27 1.54
N ASP A 196 -4.70 23.52 2.00
CA ASP A 196 -5.02 23.39 3.43
C ASP A 196 -5.17 21.93 3.84
N SER A 197 -5.02 21.68 5.14
CA SER A 197 -5.27 20.37 5.75
C SER A 197 -6.72 20.30 6.23
N TYR A 198 -7.41 19.24 5.82
CA TYR A 198 -8.81 19.00 6.19
C TYR A 198 -8.95 17.78 7.07
N ARG A 199 -9.94 17.80 7.95
CA ARG A 199 -10.29 16.71 8.85
C ARG A 199 -11.80 16.59 8.97
N LEU A 200 -12.29 15.37 9.06
CA LEU A 200 -13.64 15.13 9.57
C LEU A 200 -13.58 15.09 11.09
N ARG A 201 -14.59 15.67 11.74
CA ARG A 201 -14.76 15.57 13.20
C ARG A 201 -16.07 14.86 13.48
N ASP A 202 -16.04 13.82 14.29
CA ASP A 202 -17.23 13.11 14.72
C ASP A 202 -17.92 13.81 15.92
N LYS A 203 -19.05 13.26 16.34
CA LYS A 203 -19.83 13.78 17.48
C LYS A 203 -19.10 13.68 18.83
N THR A 204 -18.06 12.87 18.93
CA THR A 204 -17.24 12.72 20.15
C THR A 204 -16.07 13.70 20.18
N GLY A 205 -15.82 14.39 19.06
CA GLY A 205 -14.70 15.30 18.88
C GLY A 205 -13.44 14.65 18.30
N ALA A 206 -13.49 13.36 17.95
CA ALA A 206 -12.39 12.69 17.28
C ALA A 206 -12.20 13.22 15.85
N GLU A 207 -10.96 13.44 15.46
CA GLU A 207 -10.59 14.02 14.16
C GLU A 207 -9.93 13.00 13.26
N PHE A 208 -10.40 12.92 12.01
CA PHE A 208 -9.95 12.00 10.99
C PHE A 208 -9.37 12.79 9.82
N PRO A 209 -8.03 12.76 9.60
CA PRO A 209 -7.41 13.49 8.50
C PRO A 209 -7.95 13.03 7.14
N ILE A 210 -8.14 13.99 6.23
CA ILE A 210 -8.53 13.74 4.85
C ILE A 210 -7.30 13.96 3.97
N LYS A 211 -7.05 13.01 3.07
CA LYS A 211 -6.11 13.11 1.97
C LYS A 211 -6.86 12.94 0.65
N THR A 212 -6.27 13.39 -0.45
CA THR A 212 -6.86 13.20 -1.78
C THR A 212 -5.81 12.64 -2.74
N ASP A 213 -6.26 11.78 -3.65
CA ASP A 213 -5.45 11.15 -4.68
C ASP A 213 -5.51 11.92 -6.03
N PRO A 214 -4.77 11.50 -7.08
CA PRO A 214 -4.81 12.11 -8.39
C PRO A 214 -6.19 12.08 -9.07
N TYR A 215 -7.05 11.13 -8.69
CA TYR A 215 -8.42 11.00 -9.21
C TYR A 215 -9.45 11.77 -8.40
N CYS A 216 -9.01 12.60 -7.44
CA CYS A 216 -9.87 13.31 -6.49
C CYS A 216 -10.72 12.39 -5.60
N ARG A 217 -10.28 11.15 -5.36
CA ARG A 217 -10.85 10.32 -4.30
C ARG A 217 -10.42 10.88 -2.96
N MET A 218 -11.30 10.78 -2.00
CA MET A 218 -11.04 11.20 -0.63
C MET A 218 -10.67 9.99 0.22
N HIS A 219 -9.50 10.02 0.80
CA HIS A 219 -8.99 9.02 1.74
C HIS A 219 -9.16 9.54 3.15
N ILE A 220 -9.92 8.85 3.96
CA ILE A 220 -10.14 9.17 5.37
C ILE A 220 -9.18 8.31 6.19
N MET A 221 -8.26 8.98 6.85
CA MET A 221 -7.24 8.35 7.69
C MET A 221 -7.75 8.23 9.12
N ASN A 222 -7.28 7.22 9.85
CA ASN A 222 -7.61 7.10 11.27
C ASN A 222 -7.11 8.32 12.05
N GLY A 223 -7.87 8.72 13.06
CA GLY A 223 -7.47 9.79 14.00
C GLY A 223 -6.36 9.37 14.97
N ALA A 224 -6.11 8.07 15.11
CA ALA A 224 -5.09 7.51 15.97
C ALA A 224 -4.04 6.74 15.16
N VAL A 225 -2.79 6.82 15.61
CA VAL A 225 -1.70 5.99 15.08
C VAL A 225 -1.86 4.57 15.60
N LEU A 226 -1.81 3.58 14.70
CA LEU A 226 -1.63 2.19 15.09
C LEU A 226 -0.21 2.03 15.66
N ASP A 227 -0.10 1.50 16.88
CA ASP A 227 1.18 1.20 17.50
C ASP A 227 1.20 -0.22 18.08
N MET A 228 1.69 -1.15 17.30
CA MET A 228 1.85 -2.56 17.66
C MET A 228 3.28 -2.90 18.09
N ARG A 229 4.17 -1.89 18.23
CA ARG A 229 5.57 -2.13 18.62
C ARG A 229 5.72 -2.95 19.91
N PRO A 230 4.90 -2.76 20.97
CA PRO A 230 4.97 -3.61 22.16
C PRO A 230 4.70 -5.10 21.90
N TYR A 231 3.99 -5.43 20.82
CA TYR A 231 3.58 -6.79 20.45
C TYR A 231 4.50 -7.45 19.41
N VAL A 232 5.47 -6.71 18.84
CA VAL A 232 6.41 -7.24 17.86
C VAL A 232 7.15 -8.48 18.38
N PRO A 233 7.67 -8.54 19.64
CA PRO A 233 8.31 -9.75 20.14
C PRO A 233 7.37 -10.97 20.20
N GLU A 234 6.07 -10.76 20.31
CA GLU A 234 5.07 -11.82 20.30
C GLU A 234 4.75 -12.29 18.88
N LEU A 235 4.68 -11.36 17.92
CA LEU A 235 4.52 -11.66 16.50
C LEU A 235 5.70 -12.46 15.95
N LEU A 236 6.94 -12.09 16.32
CA LEU A 236 8.16 -12.77 15.88
C LEU A 236 8.30 -14.20 16.41
N ARG A 237 7.53 -14.60 17.42
CA ARG A 237 7.52 -15.96 17.97
C ARG A 237 6.40 -16.83 17.42
N ALA A 238 5.53 -16.27 16.62
CA ALA A 238 4.39 -16.99 16.03
C ALA A 238 4.79 -17.69 14.75
#